data_e8a344aa626d531a22dd8a7a782dabf0
#
_entry.id   e8a344aa626d531a22dd8a7a782dabf0
#
_cell.length_a   1.000
_cell.length_b   1.000
_cell.length_c   1.000
_cell.angle_alpha   90.00
_cell.angle_beta   90.00
_cell.angle_gamma   90.00
#
_symmetry.space_group_name_H-M   'P 1'
#
loop_
_entity.id
_entity.type
_entity.pdbx_description
1 polymer ?
#
loop_
_entity_poly.entity_id
_entity_poly.type
_entity_poly.pdbx_seq_one_letter_code
_entity_poly.pdbx_strand_id
1 'polypeptide(L)'
;MAAGSVLAPLLAAALLVGCSAGEAARPTPDASPPPNFETATGSLVVGDPFTPPTAPTETVPPVVPGLSLEGIRHPSGSPVAVTDMVLGATSVEYRLGGNGPVSYTVRYVDEAVRYGTSEPVALPGRAVLQVDIAGTSTEPDVTVVPYAGPDRIRNEPDSAVVAVDFLADADGISQSFVAVASDRPDFAVHSTEEPAAVIVTIS
;
A
#
# COMPACT_ATOMS: atom_id res chain seq x y z
N MET A 1 -29.43 14.33 69.80
CA MET A 1 -30.79 14.81 69.82
C MET A 1 -31.38 14.78 68.45
N ALA A 2 -32.56 14.09 68.36
CA ALA A 2 -33.52 14.03 67.24
C ALA A 2 -33.03 13.47 65.94
N ALA A 3 -33.24 12.26 65.46
CA ALA A 3 -34.46 11.48 65.21
C ALA A 3 -35.38 12.14 64.13
N GLY A 4 -35.48 11.50 62.99
CA GLY A 4 -36.41 11.86 61.97
C GLY A 4 -36.50 10.78 60.88
N SER A 5 -37.27 9.71 61.21
CA SER A 5 -37.79 8.74 60.22
C SER A 5 -39.00 9.30 59.49
N VAL A 6 -39.17 9.09 58.20
CA VAL A 6 -40.49 8.98 57.55
C VAL A 6 -40.28 8.27 56.19
N LEU A 7 -40.67 7.06 56.05
CA LEU A 7 -41.78 6.44 55.31
C LEU A 7 -41.74 6.57 53.79
N ALA A 8 -41.73 5.40 53.17
CA ALA A 8 -42.02 5.11 51.76
C ALA A 8 -43.49 5.33 51.39
N PRO A 9 -43.83 5.43 50.13
CA PRO A 9 -44.71 4.40 49.59
C PRO A 9 -44.28 3.81 48.26
N LEU A 10 -44.56 2.54 48.13
CA LEU A 10 -44.70 1.77 46.90
C LEU A 10 -45.76 2.40 46.01
N LEU A 11 -45.47 2.46 44.71
CA LEU A 11 -46.55 2.38 43.70
C LEU A 11 -46.08 1.54 42.52
N ALA A 12 -46.97 0.62 42.19
CA ALA A 12 -46.80 -0.43 41.20
C ALA A 12 -47.16 0.03 39.80
N ALA A 13 -46.66 -0.75 38.85
CA ALA A 13 -47.25 -1.14 37.56
C ALA A 13 -47.33 -0.12 36.43
N ALA A 14 -46.65 -0.44 35.31
CA ALA A 14 -47.33 -0.74 34.05
C ALA A 14 -46.31 -1.29 33.02
N LEU A 15 -46.49 -2.55 32.69
CA LEU A 15 -45.91 -3.21 31.51
C LEU A 15 -46.53 -2.58 30.25
N LEU A 16 -45.72 -1.91 29.43
CA LEU A 16 -46.05 -1.64 28.03
C LEU A 16 -44.97 -2.33 27.19
N VAL A 17 -45.39 -3.48 26.66
CA VAL A 17 -44.72 -4.16 25.55
C VAL A 17 -44.94 -3.32 24.33
N GLY A 18 -43.96 -2.52 23.97
CA GLY A 18 -43.89 -1.84 22.68
C GLY A 18 -42.98 -2.62 21.73
N CYS A 19 -43.58 -3.42 20.86
CA CYS A 19 -42.87 -3.92 19.67
C CYS A 19 -42.53 -2.73 18.78
N SER A 20 -41.30 -2.22 18.90
CA SER A 20 -40.73 -1.31 17.94
C SER A 20 -40.00 -2.16 16.89
N ALA A 21 -40.55 -2.19 15.67
CA ALA A 21 -39.92 -2.78 14.52
C ALA A 21 -38.54 -2.15 14.36
N GLY A 22 -37.50 -2.99 14.46
CA GLY A 22 -36.14 -2.59 14.26
C GLY A 22 -35.95 -2.11 12.83
N GLU A 23 -35.82 -0.81 12.68
CA GLU A 23 -35.27 -0.19 11.48
C GLU A 23 -33.85 -0.70 11.31
N ALA A 24 -33.66 -1.56 10.32
CA ALA A 24 -32.35 -2.05 9.95
C ALA A 24 -31.48 -0.84 9.59
N ALA A 25 -30.56 -0.51 10.49
CA ALA A 25 -29.54 0.48 10.22
C ALA A 25 -28.80 0.07 8.96
N ARG A 26 -28.95 0.88 7.90
CA ARG A 26 -28.11 0.77 6.72
C ARG A 26 -26.67 0.86 7.17
N PRO A 27 -25.79 -0.03 6.70
CA PRO A 27 -24.37 0.16 6.95
C PRO A 27 -23.96 1.46 6.28
N THR A 28 -23.52 2.41 7.06
CA THR A 28 -22.82 3.62 6.60
C THR A 28 -21.53 3.16 5.93
N PRO A 29 -21.25 3.56 4.67
CA PRO A 29 -20.04 3.18 3.97
C PRO A 29 -18.86 4.08 4.36
N ASP A 30 -18.63 4.30 5.66
CA ASP A 30 -17.51 5.11 6.13
C ASP A 30 -17.00 4.57 7.47
N ALA A 31 -16.71 3.28 7.48
CA ALA A 31 -15.86 2.71 8.49
C ALA A 31 -14.49 2.54 7.84
N SER A 32 -13.63 3.54 7.98
CA SER A 32 -12.19 3.31 7.81
C SER A 32 -11.85 2.05 8.58
N PRO A 33 -11.17 1.07 7.97
CA PRO A 33 -10.75 -0.12 8.68
C PRO A 33 -9.92 0.31 9.89
N PRO A 34 -10.04 -0.40 11.01
CA PRO A 34 -9.30 -0.04 12.20
C PRO A 34 -7.80 -0.05 11.90
N PRO A 35 -7.05 0.93 12.40
CA PRO A 35 -5.61 0.93 12.26
C PRO A 35 -5.07 -0.26 13.02
N ASN A 36 -4.39 -1.11 12.30
CA ASN A 36 -3.70 -2.19 12.95
C ASN A 36 -2.52 -2.47 12.10
N PHE A 37 -1.20 -2.29 12.56
CA PHE A 37 -0.86 -3.22 11.77
C PHE A 37 0.57 -3.42 11.50
N GLU A 38 0.97 -4.48 11.91
CA GLU A 38 2.27 -5.01 11.54
C GLU A 38 2.41 -5.22 10.03
N THR A 39 1.28 -5.46 9.32
CA THR A 39 1.30 -5.70 7.86
C THR A 39 -0.02 -5.29 7.19
N ALA A 40 0.06 -4.52 6.13
CA ALA A 40 -1.04 -4.23 5.21
C ALA A 40 -0.71 -4.75 3.81
N THR A 41 -1.71 -5.33 3.13
CA THR A 41 -1.59 -5.85 1.77
C THR A 41 -2.76 -5.42 0.93
N GLY A 42 -2.55 -5.28 -0.37
CA GLY A 42 -3.61 -4.96 -1.31
C GLY A 42 -3.16 -5.12 -2.76
N SER A 43 -4.08 -4.82 -3.66
CA SER A 43 -3.82 -4.86 -5.10
C SER A 43 -4.65 -3.80 -5.81
N LEU A 44 -4.17 -3.35 -6.96
CA LEU A 44 -4.90 -2.46 -7.86
C LEU A 44 -4.54 -2.78 -9.31
N VAL A 45 -5.37 -2.33 -10.23
CA VAL A 45 -5.10 -2.39 -11.66
C VAL A 45 -4.74 -0.99 -12.14
N VAL A 46 -3.60 -0.85 -12.76
CA VAL A 46 -3.12 0.41 -13.32
C VAL A 46 -3.53 0.48 -14.79
N GLY A 47 -4.06 1.63 -15.22
CA GLY A 47 -4.50 1.85 -16.60
C GLY A 47 -5.82 1.18 -16.94
N ASP A 48 -6.13 1.09 -18.23
CA ASP A 48 -7.37 0.48 -18.72
C ASP A 48 -7.26 -1.05 -18.71
N PRO A 49 -8.07 -1.76 -17.90
CA PRO A 49 -8.03 -3.21 -17.82
C PRO A 49 -8.43 -3.90 -19.14
N PHE A 50 -9.02 -3.17 -20.07
CA PHE A 50 -9.42 -3.68 -21.39
C PHE A 50 -8.38 -3.42 -22.48
N THR A 51 -7.35 -2.63 -22.22
CA THR A 51 -6.27 -2.47 -23.18
C THR A 51 -5.30 -3.63 -22.99
N PRO A 52 -5.31 -4.63 -23.87
CA PRO A 52 -4.33 -5.70 -23.77
C PRO A 52 -2.93 -5.08 -23.91
N PRO A 53 -1.94 -5.53 -23.12
CA PRO A 53 -0.58 -5.07 -23.30
C PRO A 53 -0.22 -5.23 -24.78
N THR A 54 0.29 -4.16 -25.40
CA THR A 54 0.75 -4.21 -26.78
C THR A 54 1.95 -5.14 -26.76
N ALA A 55 1.70 -6.42 -27.04
CA ALA A 55 2.77 -7.36 -27.20
C ALA A 55 3.67 -6.80 -28.33
N PRO A 56 4.98 -6.71 -28.12
CA PRO A 56 5.87 -6.43 -29.22
C PRO A 56 5.53 -7.45 -30.31
N THR A 57 5.30 -6.97 -31.53
CA THR A 57 5.06 -7.85 -32.67
C THR A 57 6.37 -8.58 -32.92
N GLU A 58 6.65 -9.63 -32.15
CA GLU A 58 7.69 -10.57 -32.51
C GLU A 58 7.27 -11.21 -33.81
N THR A 59 7.98 -10.83 -34.83
CA THR A 59 7.98 -11.59 -36.11
C THR A 59 8.47 -12.98 -35.74
N VAL A 60 7.53 -13.92 -35.55
CA VAL A 60 7.83 -15.31 -35.26
C VAL A 60 8.76 -15.81 -36.39
N PRO A 61 10.03 -16.10 -36.13
CA PRO A 61 10.88 -16.70 -37.13
C PRO A 61 10.30 -18.08 -37.50
N PRO A 62 10.46 -18.55 -38.72
CA PRO A 62 9.92 -19.83 -39.17
C PRO A 62 10.42 -20.92 -38.24
N VAL A 63 9.49 -21.72 -37.74
CA VAL A 63 9.75 -22.85 -36.80
C VAL A 63 10.71 -23.83 -37.54
N VAL A 64 11.96 -23.85 -37.09
CA VAL A 64 12.92 -24.87 -37.52
C VAL A 64 12.72 -26.10 -36.66
N PRO A 65 12.33 -27.26 -37.19
CA PRO A 65 12.13 -28.48 -36.41
C PRO A 65 13.48 -28.91 -35.80
N GLY A 66 13.53 -28.99 -34.47
CA GLY A 66 14.68 -29.53 -33.74
C GLY A 66 15.38 -28.60 -32.75
N LEU A 67 14.92 -27.36 -32.57
CA LEU A 67 15.43 -26.50 -31.49
C LEU A 67 14.59 -26.65 -30.26
N SER A 68 15.24 -27.06 -29.17
CA SER A 68 14.66 -27.11 -27.82
C SER A 68 14.11 -25.75 -27.44
N LEU A 69 12.93 -25.72 -26.82
CA LEU A 69 12.26 -24.54 -26.28
C LEU A 69 12.96 -23.94 -25.03
N GLU A 70 14.27 -24.12 -24.90
CA GLU A 70 15.07 -23.44 -23.88
C GLU A 70 15.38 -22.03 -24.35
N GLY A 71 14.50 -21.11 -24.05
CA GLY A 71 14.70 -19.71 -24.40
C GLY A 71 13.43 -18.88 -24.59
N ILE A 72 12.25 -19.43 -24.34
CA ILE A 72 11.08 -18.59 -24.16
C ILE A 72 11.29 -17.86 -22.82
N ARG A 73 12.00 -16.75 -22.86
CA ARG A 73 11.90 -15.76 -21.80
C ARG A 73 10.46 -15.31 -21.79
N HIS A 74 9.72 -15.73 -20.79
CA HIS A 74 8.51 -15.00 -20.43
C HIS A 74 8.94 -13.55 -20.33
N PRO A 75 8.23 -12.58 -20.91
CA PRO A 75 8.52 -11.19 -20.64
C PRO A 75 8.42 -11.02 -19.12
N SER A 76 9.58 -10.97 -18.48
CA SER A 76 9.71 -10.74 -17.05
C SER A 76 9.54 -9.24 -16.83
N GLY A 77 8.34 -8.72 -17.04
CA GLY A 77 8.09 -7.31 -16.84
C GLY A 77 6.60 -7.05 -16.92
N SER A 78 6.03 -6.58 -15.86
CA SER A 78 4.77 -5.87 -15.95
C SER A 78 5.04 -4.52 -16.61
N PRO A 79 4.20 -4.07 -17.55
CA PRO A 79 4.32 -2.73 -18.11
C PRO A 79 3.94 -1.61 -17.12
N VAL A 80 3.93 -1.89 -15.84
CA VAL A 80 3.69 -0.93 -14.77
C VAL A 80 5.01 -0.55 -14.11
N ALA A 81 5.20 0.74 -13.84
CA ALA A 81 6.33 1.24 -13.08
C ALA A 81 5.90 2.24 -12.02
N VAL A 82 6.68 2.38 -10.95
CA VAL A 82 6.63 3.57 -10.11
C VAL A 82 7.21 4.72 -10.92
N THR A 83 6.42 5.75 -11.18
CA THR A 83 6.81 6.89 -12.04
C THR A 83 7.20 8.12 -11.24
N ASP A 84 6.67 8.25 -10.03
CA ASP A 84 6.94 9.38 -9.15
C ASP A 84 6.74 8.99 -7.68
N MET A 85 7.41 9.70 -6.77
CA MET A 85 7.21 9.60 -5.34
C MET A 85 7.01 10.98 -4.73
N VAL A 86 5.95 11.13 -3.95
CA VAL A 86 5.64 12.37 -3.24
C VAL A 86 5.68 12.12 -1.73
N LEU A 87 6.56 12.88 -1.06
CA LEU A 87 6.65 12.85 0.40
C LEU A 87 5.83 13.98 0.99
N GLY A 88 4.87 13.61 1.85
CA GLY A 88 4.19 14.54 2.75
C GLY A 88 4.76 14.42 4.18
N ALA A 89 4.36 15.30 5.08
CA ALA A 89 4.82 15.26 6.47
C ALA A 89 4.47 13.94 7.18
N THR A 90 3.34 13.34 6.82
CA THR A 90 2.83 12.10 7.40
C THR A 90 2.57 11.01 6.37
N SER A 91 2.96 11.19 5.11
CA SER A 91 2.59 10.24 4.05
C SER A 91 3.67 10.08 3.00
N VAL A 92 3.62 8.94 2.33
CA VAL A 92 4.38 8.68 1.11
C VAL A 92 3.39 8.19 0.05
N GLU A 93 3.41 8.82 -1.12
CA GLU A 93 2.61 8.44 -2.28
C GLU A 93 3.53 7.90 -3.37
N TYR A 94 3.27 6.69 -3.81
CA TYR A 94 3.93 6.04 -4.95
C TYR A 94 2.99 6.12 -6.14
N ARG A 95 3.29 6.96 -7.11
CA ARG A 95 2.51 7.08 -8.35
C ARG A 95 2.91 5.99 -9.32
N LEU A 96 1.91 5.38 -9.91
CA LEU A 96 2.09 4.27 -10.82
C LEU A 96 1.66 4.68 -12.22
N GLY A 97 2.41 4.25 -13.20
CA GLY A 97 2.08 4.42 -14.62
C GLY A 97 2.20 3.10 -15.37
N GLY A 98 1.55 3.02 -16.52
CA GLY A 98 1.52 1.82 -17.32
C GLY A 98 0.17 1.13 -17.33
N ASN A 99 0.15 -0.16 -17.61
CA ASN A 99 -1.06 -0.96 -17.70
C ASN A 99 -0.81 -2.37 -17.16
N GLY A 100 -1.53 -2.74 -16.11
CA GLY A 100 -1.45 -4.09 -15.55
C GLY A 100 -1.78 -4.15 -14.06
N PRO A 101 -1.90 -5.37 -13.53
CA PRO A 101 -2.13 -5.58 -12.12
C PRO A 101 -0.84 -5.41 -11.32
N VAL A 102 -0.95 -4.78 -10.16
CA VAL A 102 0.10 -4.73 -9.13
C VAL A 102 -0.47 -5.14 -7.79
N SER A 103 0.40 -5.64 -6.93
CA SER A 103 0.08 -5.89 -5.53
C SER A 103 1.09 -5.19 -4.64
N TYR A 104 0.68 -4.83 -3.42
CA TYR A 104 1.57 -4.21 -2.47
C TYR A 104 1.52 -4.90 -1.11
N THR A 105 2.65 -4.82 -0.41
CA THR A 105 2.80 -5.23 0.98
C THR A 105 3.54 -4.14 1.73
N VAL A 106 2.97 -3.69 2.85
CA VAL A 106 3.57 -2.68 3.73
C VAL A 106 3.66 -3.26 5.14
N ARG A 107 4.84 -3.22 5.73
CA ARG A 107 5.07 -3.80 7.07
C ARG A 107 6.24 -3.12 7.78
N TYR A 108 6.21 -3.13 9.11
CA TYR A 108 7.42 -2.80 9.89
C TYR A 108 8.46 -3.90 9.78
N VAL A 109 9.73 -3.49 9.69
CA VAL A 109 10.89 -4.38 9.70
C VAL A 109 11.88 -3.94 10.78
N ASP A 110 12.56 -4.91 11.40
CA ASP A 110 13.60 -4.63 12.38
C ASP A 110 14.89 -4.17 11.69
N GLU A 111 15.15 -4.68 10.50
CA GLU A 111 16.27 -4.34 9.67
C GLU A 111 15.81 -4.14 8.22
N ALA A 112 16.18 -3.00 7.64
CA ALA A 112 15.97 -2.73 6.23
C ALA A 112 17.05 -3.45 5.41
N VAL A 113 16.64 -4.40 4.59
CA VAL A 113 17.54 -5.23 3.79
C VAL A 113 17.07 -5.23 2.33
N ARG A 114 17.98 -4.92 1.42
CA ARG A 114 17.71 -4.92 -0.03
C ARG A 114 17.35 -6.30 -0.53
N TYR A 115 16.27 -6.38 -1.26
CA TYR A 115 15.90 -7.58 -2.00
C TYR A 115 17.01 -7.95 -3.01
N GLY A 116 17.28 -9.23 -3.16
CA GLY A 116 18.28 -9.74 -4.12
C GLY A 116 19.73 -9.67 -3.64
N THR A 117 20.17 -8.62 -2.97
CA THR A 117 21.56 -8.47 -2.52
C THR A 117 21.77 -8.78 -1.04
N SER A 118 20.71 -8.75 -0.25
CA SER A 118 20.77 -8.83 1.23
C SER A 118 21.64 -7.74 1.87
N GLU A 119 21.82 -6.63 1.20
CA GLU A 119 22.60 -5.50 1.70
C GLU A 119 21.77 -4.66 2.68
N PRO A 120 22.26 -4.36 3.89
CA PRO A 120 21.52 -3.56 4.85
C PRO A 120 21.45 -2.08 4.41
N VAL A 121 20.29 -1.46 4.61
CA VAL A 121 20.03 -0.04 4.32
C VAL A 121 19.95 0.73 5.62
N ALA A 122 20.94 1.58 5.89
CA ALA A 122 20.92 2.45 7.05
C ALA A 122 20.04 3.68 6.79
N LEU A 123 18.96 3.85 7.58
CA LEU A 123 18.02 4.95 7.50
C LEU A 123 17.98 5.73 8.82
N PRO A 124 17.76 7.06 8.76
CA PRO A 124 17.46 7.83 9.96
C PRO A 124 16.03 7.49 10.42
N GLY A 125 15.76 7.58 11.73
CA GLY A 125 14.43 7.34 12.27
C GLY A 125 14.44 6.33 13.41
N ARG A 126 13.28 6.06 13.99
CA ARG A 126 13.10 5.12 15.10
C ARG A 126 12.57 3.77 14.66
N ALA A 127 11.80 3.74 13.59
CA ALA A 127 11.32 2.53 12.97
C ALA A 127 11.31 2.66 11.45
N VAL A 128 11.23 1.54 10.76
CA VAL A 128 11.25 1.46 9.31
C VAL A 128 10.08 0.61 8.81
N LEU A 129 9.28 1.19 7.92
CA LEU A 129 8.32 0.46 7.11
C LEU A 129 8.98 0.03 5.80
N GLN A 130 8.85 -1.23 5.47
CA GLN A 130 9.16 -1.75 4.13
C GLN A 130 7.88 -1.71 3.30
N VAL A 131 7.99 -1.18 2.11
CA VAL A 131 6.93 -1.13 1.09
C VAL A 131 7.43 -1.88 -0.14
N ASP A 132 6.77 -2.97 -0.45
CA ASP A 132 7.06 -3.78 -1.63
C ASP A 132 5.87 -3.65 -2.59
N ILE A 133 6.12 -3.20 -3.82
CA ILE A 133 5.12 -3.12 -4.90
C ILE A 133 5.54 -4.12 -5.97
N ALA A 134 4.84 -5.24 -6.04
CA ALA A 134 5.11 -6.33 -6.98
C ALA A 134 4.27 -6.17 -8.25
N GLY A 135 4.82 -6.61 -9.36
CA GLY A 135 4.23 -6.43 -10.68
C GLY A 135 4.72 -5.16 -11.39
N THR A 136 5.83 -4.57 -10.93
CA THR A 136 6.46 -3.41 -11.56
C THR A 136 7.64 -3.83 -12.43
N SER A 137 8.09 -2.93 -13.30
CA SER A 137 9.29 -3.09 -14.13
C SER A 137 10.06 -1.78 -14.21
N THR A 138 11.38 -1.87 -14.24
CA THR A 138 12.26 -0.74 -14.56
C THR A 138 12.73 -0.75 -16.02
N GLU A 139 12.40 -1.79 -16.76
CA GLU A 139 12.68 -1.79 -18.20
C GLU A 139 11.86 -0.67 -18.84
N PRO A 140 12.51 0.23 -19.59
CA PRO A 140 11.80 1.34 -20.21
C PRO A 140 10.85 0.80 -21.28
N ASP A 141 9.56 0.87 -20.99
CA ASP A 141 8.54 0.81 -22.02
C ASP A 141 8.46 2.19 -22.69
N VAL A 142 8.12 2.21 -23.96
CA VAL A 142 7.93 3.47 -24.70
C VAL A 142 6.81 4.35 -24.13
N THR A 143 5.96 3.80 -23.30
CA THR A 143 4.79 4.48 -22.72
C THR A 143 4.97 4.88 -21.26
N VAL A 144 5.93 4.29 -20.55
CA VAL A 144 6.13 4.49 -19.10
C VAL A 144 7.59 4.82 -18.83
N VAL A 145 7.81 5.95 -18.18
CA VAL A 145 9.15 6.34 -17.71
C VAL A 145 9.21 6.01 -16.22
N PRO A 146 10.05 5.06 -15.80
CA PRO A 146 10.24 4.75 -14.39
C PRO A 146 10.78 5.95 -13.63
N TYR A 147 10.56 5.97 -12.31
CA TYR A 147 11.12 6.97 -11.42
C TYR A 147 12.64 7.09 -11.61
N ALA A 148 13.08 8.31 -11.89
CA ALA A 148 14.48 8.67 -12.13
C ALA A 148 15.01 9.70 -11.11
N GLY A 149 14.31 9.85 -10.00
CA GLY A 149 14.72 10.72 -8.89
C GLY A 149 15.84 10.10 -8.04
N PRO A 150 16.23 10.76 -6.95
CA PRO A 150 17.25 10.24 -6.05
C PRO A 150 16.77 8.98 -5.33
N ASP A 151 17.66 8.02 -5.14
CA ASP A 151 17.36 6.78 -4.40
C ASP A 151 16.90 7.08 -2.96
N ARG A 152 17.40 8.17 -2.36
CA ARG A 152 17.01 8.61 -1.03
C ARG A 152 16.49 10.03 -1.02
N ILE A 153 15.26 10.18 -0.52
CA ILE A 153 14.63 11.47 -0.29
C ILE A 153 14.51 11.69 1.22
N ARG A 154 14.88 12.88 1.69
CA ARG A 154 14.70 13.32 3.08
C ARG A 154 13.55 14.30 3.15
N ASN A 155 12.79 14.21 4.24
CA ASN A 155 11.70 15.15 4.49
C ASN A 155 12.16 16.34 5.34
N GLU A 156 11.27 17.31 5.50
CA GLU A 156 11.49 18.46 6.39
C GLU A 156 11.62 17.99 7.85
N PRO A 157 12.35 18.73 8.69
CA PRO A 157 12.39 18.49 10.13
C PRO A 157 10.99 18.38 10.73
N ASP A 158 10.84 17.57 11.78
CA ASP A 158 9.58 17.34 12.51
C ASP A 158 8.47 16.61 11.73
N SER A 159 8.76 16.08 10.55
CA SER A 159 7.85 15.20 9.82
C SER A 159 7.79 13.81 10.46
N ALA A 160 6.61 13.18 10.48
CA ALA A 160 6.45 11.80 10.91
C ALA A 160 7.18 10.82 9.95
N VAL A 161 7.15 11.10 8.66
CA VAL A 161 8.01 10.46 7.66
C VAL A 161 9.32 11.23 7.60
N VAL A 162 10.42 10.60 7.99
CA VAL A 162 11.75 11.23 8.07
C VAL A 162 12.51 11.15 6.74
N ALA A 163 12.47 9.98 6.12
CA ALA A 163 13.13 9.73 4.84
C ALA A 163 12.53 8.50 4.16
N VAL A 164 12.72 8.44 2.87
CA VAL A 164 12.42 7.27 2.06
C VAL A 164 13.66 6.87 1.28
N ASP A 165 13.98 5.59 1.28
CA ASP A 165 14.98 4.99 0.41
C ASP A 165 14.24 4.10 -0.59
N PHE A 166 14.31 4.44 -1.86
CA PHE A 166 13.64 3.72 -2.93
C PHE A 166 14.65 2.92 -3.74
N LEU A 167 14.36 1.68 -3.87
CA LEU A 167 15.13 0.74 -4.65
C LEU A 167 14.28 0.33 -5.83
N ALA A 168 14.65 0.82 -6.99
CA ALA A 168 14.03 0.39 -8.21
C ALA A 168 14.18 -1.13 -8.37
N ASP A 169 13.24 -1.68 -9.05
CA ASP A 169 12.99 -3.06 -9.40
C ASP A 169 14.13 -4.07 -9.19
N ALA A 170 13.82 -5.08 -8.39
CA ALA A 170 14.52 -6.35 -8.40
C ALA A 170 13.51 -7.45 -8.67
N ASP A 171 13.62 -8.12 -9.80
CA ASP A 171 12.74 -9.24 -10.20
C ASP A 171 11.23 -8.91 -10.20
N GLY A 172 10.86 -7.72 -10.68
CA GLY A 172 9.46 -7.30 -10.76
C GLY A 172 8.89 -6.74 -9.44
N ILE A 173 9.74 -6.31 -8.51
CA ILE A 173 9.36 -5.70 -7.24
C ILE A 173 10.06 -4.35 -7.10
N SER A 174 9.30 -3.28 -6.97
CA SER A 174 9.79 -1.99 -6.50
C SER A 174 9.76 -1.99 -4.97
N GLN A 175 10.94 -2.00 -4.35
CA GLN A 175 11.10 -2.00 -2.91
C GLN A 175 11.39 -0.60 -2.40
N SER A 176 10.79 -0.23 -1.28
CA SER A 176 11.06 1.03 -0.60
C SER A 176 11.11 0.86 0.91
N PHE A 177 11.92 1.68 1.57
CA PHE A 177 12.00 1.75 3.02
C PHE A 177 11.65 3.15 3.49
N VAL A 178 10.62 3.25 4.31
CA VAL A 178 10.12 4.51 4.87
C VAL A 178 10.55 4.60 6.33
N ALA A 179 11.46 5.53 6.62
CA ALA A 179 11.88 5.82 7.98
C ALA A 179 10.88 6.74 8.67
N VAL A 180 10.46 6.40 9.89
CA VAL A 180 9.51 7.16 10.68
C VAL A 180 10.12 7.69 11.97
N ALA A 181 9.60 8.84 12.45
CA ALA A 181 10.14 9.55 13.61
C ALA A 181 9.83 8.90 14.95
N SER A 182 8.80 8.05 15.03
CA SER A 182 8.32 7.40 16.24
C SER A 182 8.55 5.89 16.21
N ASP A 183 8.43 5.25 17.37
CA ASP A 183 8.59 3.80 17.49
C ASP A 183 7.30 3.10 17.01
N ARG A 184 7.30 2.65 15.75
CA ARG A 184 6.21 1.90 15.10
C ARG A 184 4.82 2.54 15.30
N PRO A 185 4.62 3.82 14.85
CA PRO A 185 3.31 4.44 14.90
C PRO A 185 2.32 3.66 14.01
N ASP A 186 1.02 3.84 14.27
CA ASP A 186 0.00 3.26 13.40
C ASP A 186 0.15 3.77 11.98
N PHE A 187 -0.18 2.94 11.01
CA PHE A 187 -0.18 3.33 9.60
C PHE A 187 -1.42 2.82 8.87
N ALA A 188 -1.78 3.50 7.81
CA ALA A 188 -2.82 3.09 6.89
C ALA A 188 -2.30 3.08 5.45
N VAL A 189 -2.82 2.19 4.62
CA VAL A 189 -2.48 2.13 3.21
C VAL A 189 -3.75 2.26 2.39
N HIS A 190 -3.72 3.18 1.44
CA HIS A 190 -4.78 3.39 0.46
C HIS A 190 -4.22 3.21 -0.94
N SER A 191 -5.03 2.68 -1.84
CA SER A 191 -4.71 2.66 -3.26
C SER A 191 -5.78 3.38 -4.05
N THR A 192 -5.37 4.10 -5.10
CA THR A 192 -6.25 4.77 -6.04
C THR A 192 -5.96 4.27 -7.44
N GLU A 193 -6.98 4.23 -8.31
CA GLU A 193 -6.82 3.80 -9.70
C GLU A 193 -6.66 5.00 -10.65
N GLU A 194 -7.25 6.16 -10.32
CA GLU A 194 -7.18 7.39 -11.12
C GLU A 194 -6.92 8.64 -10.26
N PRO A 195 -5.72 9.17 -10.20
CA PRO A 195 -4.46 8.59 -10.72
C PRO A 195 -4.06 7.34 -9.94
N ALA A 196 -3.44 6.38 -10.63
CA ALA A 196 -3.00 5.14 -10.00
C ALA A 196 -1.88 5.42 -9.00
N ALA A 197 -2.11 5.07 -7.73
CA ALA A 197 -1.14 5.29 -6.67
C ALA A 197 -1.34 4.33 -5.49
N VAL A 198 -0.26 4.10 -4.75
CA VAL A 198 -0.26 3.51 -3.41
C VAL A 198 0.18 4.58 -2.42
N ILE A 199 -0.63 4.84 -1.41
CA ILE A 199 -0.42 5.90 -0.42
C ILE A 199 -0.30 5.27 0.96
N VAL A 200 0.82 5.48 1.62
CA VAL A 200 1.07 5.06 3.00
C VAL A 200 0.99 6.29 3.90
N THR A 201 0.13 6.26 4.90
CA THR A 201 -0.07 7.35 5.86
C THR A 201 0.29 6.90 7.25
N ILE A 202 1.05 7.71 7.99
CA ILE A 202 1.51 7.51 9.36
C ILE A 202 0.63 8.35 10.30
N SER A 203 0.17 7.76 11.39
CA SER A 203 -0.76 8.39 12.36
C SER A 203 -0.08 8.72 13.67
#